data_ac13880f06c90b4b57b4d3c03b1d4d4c
#
_entry.id   ac13880f06c90b4b57b4d3c03b1d4d4c
#
_cell.length_a   1.000
_cell.length_b   1.000
_cell.length_c   1.000
_cell.angle_alpha   90.00
_cell.angle_beta   90.00
_cell.angle_gamma   90.00
#
_symmetry.space_group_name_H-M   'P 1'
#
loop_
_entity.id
_entity.type
_entity.pdbx_description
1 polymer ?
#
loop_
_entity_poly.entity_id
_entity_poly.type
_entity_poly.pdbx_seq_one_letter_code
_entity_poly.pdbx_strand_id
1 'polypeptide(L)'
;MKNIITKLLFVVGISVPTMLSAQSVEQMADIFWNKSSCKVMTEERRAAMAEMQTYVNTFTHTLFNEYMAAPAGSDKVAGIEQWGLMKYYNMALEKLLAEIPATKVKKGEVAIWQLYNMGYIVKTNSQCFGIDLYHKYAEKLAPMIDFLLVTHNHSDHKSPKLFAELKRQGKAVYSNFLDNGHKVTTGDEMTIGNISIKVNTVDHNKTLTNFVNTYEVNCYASKGKSYTILFSGDAHNYEQLKATGKIDLFVPHLAVGLNMAEAVKKLNPKEVLMSHILELGHAINKWRWSYEYGLNECEKLQREGVYMPVWGEKIVLKRK
;
A
#
# COMPACT_ATOMS: atom_id res chain seq x y z
N MET A 1 -18.13 66.69 46.19
CA MET A 1 -17.23 65.74 45.53
C MET A 1 -18.06 64.47 45.29
N LYS A 2 -18.45 64.21 44.00
CA LYS A 2 -19.27 63.01 43.63
C LYS A 2 -18.31 61.97 43.05
N ASN A 3 -18.20 60.83 43.70
CA ASN A 3 -17.44 59.67 43.20
C ASN A 3 -18.24 58.93 42.15
N ILE A 4 -17.73 58.91 40.90
CA ILE A 4 -18.25 58.09 39.82
C ILE A 4 -17.50 56.77 39.86
N ILE A 5 -18.20 55.66 40.20
CA ILE A 5 -17.67 54.30 40.14
C ILE A 5 -18.00 53.77 38.74
N THR A 6 -16.99 53.67 37.90
CA THR A 6 -17.09 53.04 36.59
C THR A 6 -17.04 51.52 36.75
N LYS A 7 -18.15 50.82 36.54
CA LYS A 7 -18.20 49.35 36.49
C LYS A 7 -17.66 48.89 35.14
N LEU A 8 -16.51 48.23 35.17
CA LEU A 8 -15.95 47.50 34.02
C LEU A 8 -16.68 46.18 33.89
N LEU A 9 -17.51 46.03 32.83
CA LEU A 9 -18.07 44.71 32.48
C LEU A 9 -16.99 43.90 31.73
N PHE A 10 -16.50 42.85 32.34
CA PHE A 10 -15.72 41.83 31.66
C PHE A 10 -16.74 40.89 30.91
N VAL A 11 -16.78 40.99 29.59
CA VAL A 11 -17.44 40.00 28.75
C VAL A 11 -16.45 38.84 28.58
N VAL A 12 -16.66 37.76 29.32
CA VAL A 12 -15.97 36.49 29.09
C VAL A 12 -16.56 35.88 27.85
N GLY A 13 -15.90 36.03 26.74
CA GLY A 13 -16.24 35.29 25.50
C GLY A 13 -16.00 33.82 25.72
N ILE A 14 -17.05 33.05 25.95
CA ILE A 14 -17.01 31.58 25.91
C ILE A 14 -16.88 31.23 24.41
N SER A 15 -15.67 30.92 23.98
CA SER A 15 -15.45 30.27 22.70
C SER A 15 -16.04 28.86 22.79
N VAL A 16 -17.23 28.67 22.27
CA VAL A 16 -17.78 27.32 22.03
C VAL A 16 -16.84 26.66 21.03
N PRO A 17 -16.19 25.54 21.38
CA PRO A 17 -15.43 24.81 20.38
C PRO A 17 -16.41 24.39 19.30
N THR A 18 -16.23 24.90 18.09
CA THR A 18 -16.89 24.36 16.90
C THR A 18 -16.55 22.87 16.85
N MET A 19 -17.48 22.01 17.19
CA MET A 19 -17.37 20.58 16.90
C MET A 19 -17.24 20.51 15.37
N LEU A 20 -16.01 20.28 14.89
CA LEU A 20 -15.82 19.88 13.51
C LEU A 20 -16.69 18.62 13.32
N SER A 21 -17.65 18.68 12.42
CA SER A 21 -18.43 17.50 12.05
C SER A 21 -17.46 16.44 11.55
N ALA A 22 -17.59 15.20 12.04
CA ALA A 22 -16.77 14.07 11.57
C ALA A 22 -16.80 14.03 10.03
N GLN A 23 -15.60 13.92 9.43
CA GLN A 23 -15.50 13.84 7.97
C GLN A 23 -16.10 12.53 7.46
N SER A 24 -16.83 12.58 6.36
CA SER A 24 -17.29 11.35 5.72
C SER A 24 -16.12 10.58 5.10
N VAL A 25 -16.31 9.29 4.88
CA VAL A 25 -15.29 8.44 4.24
C VAL A 25 -14.94 8.97 2.84
N GLU A 26 -15.91 9.50 2.12
CA GLU A 26 -15.73 10.09 0.79
C GLU A 26 -14.91 11.39 0.86
N GLN A 27 -15.13 12.20 1.88
CA GLN A 27 -14.32 13.41 2.11
C GLN A 27 -12.86 13.07 2.44
N MET A 28 -12.63 12.08 3.30
CA MET A 28 -11.27 11.61 3.60
C MET A 28 -10.59 11.01 2.36
N ALA A 29 -11.30 10.22 1.57
CA ALA A 29 -10.80 9.67 0.32
C ALA A 29 -10.41 10.78 -0.68
N ASP A 30 -11.22 11.85 -0.80
CA ASP A 30 -10.93 13.00 -1.65
C ASP A 30 -9.66 13.74 -1.19
N ILE A 31 -9.48 13.92 0.13
CA ILE A 31 -8.24 14.49 0.70
C ILE A 31 -7.04 13.63 0.31
N PHE A 32 -7.12 12.32 0.47
CA PHE A 32 -6.00 11.42 0.18
C PHE A 32 -5.64 11.36 -1.29
N TRP A 33 -6.64 11.35 -2.17
CA TRP A 33 -6.42 11.03 -3.59
C TRP A 33 -6.31 12.25 -4.50
N ASN A 34 -6.96 13.35 -4.14
CA ASN A 34 -7.08 14.53 -5.01
C ASN A 34 -6.44 15.80 -4.43
N LYS A 35 -6.48 15.98 -3.11
CA LYS A 35 -6.01 17.22 -2.47
C LYS A 35 -4.63 17.12 -1.85
N SER A 36 -4.14 15.90 -1.59
CA SER A 36 -2.83 15.67 -0.95
C SER A 36 -2.05 14.57 -1.67
N SER A 37 -0.84 14.33 -1.21
CA SER A 37 0.03 13.25 -1.69
C SER A 37 0.79 12.67 -0.50
N CYS A 38 1.06 11.36 -0.50
CA CYS A 38 1.90 10.74 0.51
C CYS A 38 3.32 11.35 0.58
N LYS A 39 3.75 12.04 -0.47
CA LYS A 39 5.05 12.72 -0.53
C LYS A 39 5.10 14.01 0.29
N VAL A 40 3.95 14.56 0.68
CA VAL A 40 3.86 15.79 1.47
C VAL A 40 2.80 15.61 2.55
N MET A 41 3.25 15.48 3.80
CA MET A 41 2.35 15.38 4.93
C MET A 41 1.80 16.76 5.28
N THR A 42 0.55 17.03 4.92
CA THR A 42 -0.19 18.23 5.30
C THR A 42 -0.96 17.98 6.59
N GLU A 43 -1.33 19.05 7.31
CA GLU A 43 -2.20 18.95 8.50
C GLU A 43 -3.56 18.33 8.15
N GLU A 44 -4.14 18.74 7.01
CA GLU A 44 -5.42 18.17 6.51
C GLU A 44 -5.32 16.67 6.26
N ARG A 45 -4.21 16.20 5.63
CA ARG A 45 -3.96 14.77 5.42
C ARG A 45 -3.80 14.02 6.74
N ARG A 46 -3.04 14.58 7.68
CA ARG A 46 -2.82 14.00 9.02
C ARG A 46 -4.16 13.89 9.77
N ALA A 47 -4.98 14.92 9.73
CA ALA A 47 -6.31 14.91 10.35
C ALA A 47 -7.22 13.85 9.72
N ALA A 48 -7.25 13.73 8.39
CA ALA A 48 -8.01 12.71 7.69
C ALA A 48 -7.51 11.28 8.02
N MET A 49 -6.21 11.07 8.20
CA MET A 49 -5.66 9.78 8.64
C MET A 49 -6.08 9.45 10.08
N ALA A 50 -6.09 10.42 10.98
CA ALA A 50 -6.54 10.24 12.36
C ALA A 50 -8.04 9.90 12.42
N GLU A 51 -8.86 10.58 11.62
CA GLU A 51 -10.30 10.29 11.50
C GLU A 51 -10.55 8.90 10.91
N MET A 52 -9.86 8.53 9.81
CA MET A 52 -9.94 7.17 9.24
C MET A 52 -9.52 6.10 10.25
N GLN A 53 -8.55 6.40 11.12
CA GLN A 53 -8.12 5.48 12.18
C GLN A 53 -9.26 5.16 13.15
N THR A 54 -10.23 6.06 13.38
CA THR A 54 -11.39 5.78 14.24
C THR A 54 -12.26 4.67 13.64
N TYR A 55 -12.45 4.67 12.32
CA TYR A 55 -13.15 3.58 11.61
C TYR A 55 -12.38 2.26 11.70
N VAL A 56 -11.04 2.30 11.60
CA VAL A 56 -10.19 1.12 11.75
C VAL A 56 -10.31 0.52 13.14
N ASN A 57 -10.34 1.36 14.17
CA ASN A 57 -10.38 0.92 15.58
C ASN A 57 -11.72 0.27 15.97
N THR A 58 -12.80 0.57 15.26
CA THR A 58 -14.12 0.00 15.51
C THR A 58 -14.40 -1.26 14.67
N PHE A 59 -13.61 -1.52 13.62
CA PHE A 59 -13.81 -2.64 12.71
C PHE A 59 -12.97 -3.86 13.11
N THR A 60 -13.62 -5.00 13.43
CA THR A 60 -12.93 -6.18 13.92
C THR A 60 -12.32 -7.04 12.81
N HIS A 61 -11.22 -7.76 13.11
CA HIS A 61 -10.64 -8.75 12.18
C HIS A 61 -11.62 -9.91 11.89
N THR A 62 -12.46 -10.27 12.84
CA THR A 62 -13.50 -11.29 12.64
C THR A 62 -14.45 -10.88 11.52
N LEU A 63 -14.96 -9.64 11.53
CA LEU A 63 -15.83 -9.12 10.47
C LEU A 63 -15.10 -9.12 9.12
N PHE A 64 -13.82 -8.77 9.08
CA PHE A 64 -13.05 -8.81 7.84
C PHE A 64 -12.89 -10.22 7.31
N ASN A 65 -12.54 -11.18 8.15
CA ASN A 65 -12.40 -12.57 7.75
C ASN A 65 -13.73 -13.18 7.29
N GLU A 66 -14.83 -12.84 7.95
CA GLU A 66 -16.17 -13.21 7.53
C GLU A 66 -16.54 -12.59 6.17
N TYR A 67 -16.22 -11.31 5.97
CA TYR A 67 -16.39 -10.63 4.70
C TYR A 67 -15.63 -11.33 3.57
N MET A 68 -14.35 -11.62 3.78
CA MET A 68 -13.52 -12.28 2.77
C MET A 68 -14.01 -13.69 2.44
N ALA A 69 -14.48 -14.45 3.43
CA ALA A 69 -14.94 -15.82 3.26
C ALA A 69 -16.35 -15.92 2.64
N ALA A 70 -17.23 -14.96 2.90
CA ALA A 70 -18.63 -15.01 2.43
C ALA A 70 -18.72 -14.92 0.89
N PRO A 71 -19.74 -15.53 0.25
CA PRO A 71 -19.98 -15.36 -1.18
C PRO A 71 -20.22 -13.90 -1.55
N ALA A 72 -19.65 -13.46 -2.67
CA ALA A 72 -19.91 -12.12 -3.21
C ALA A 72 -21.42 -11.95 -3.50
N GLY A 73 -21.99 -10.78 -3.17
CA GLY A 73 -23.41 -10.48 -3.35
C GLY A 73 -24.33 -11.10 -2.30
N SER A 74 -23.81 -11.77 -1.25
CA SER A 74 -24.63 -12.22 -0.11
C SER A 74 -25.04 -11.05 0.79
N ASP A 75 -26.17 -11.22 1.52
CA ASP A 75 -26.65 -10.22 2.50
C ASP A 75 -25.59 -9.92 3.56
N LYS A 76 -24.79 -10.93 3.95
CA LYS A 76 -23.67 -10.75 4.88
C LYS A 76 -22.62 -9.78 4.33
N VAL A 77 -22.25 -9.94 3.07
CA VAL A 77 -21.31 -9.03 2.40
C VAL A 77 -21.89 -7.63 2.31
N ALA A 78 -23.13 -7.51 1.86
CA ALA A 78 -23.83 -6.23 1.75
C ALA A 78 -23.92 -5.52 3.11
N GLY A 79 -24.20 -6.24 4.19
CA GLY A 79 -24.23 -5.69 5.55
C GLY A 79 -22.86 -5.18 6.02
N ILE A 80 -21.79 -5.92 5.75
CA ILE A 80 -20.42 -5.52 6.14
C ILE A 80 -19.93 -4.33 5.30
N GLU A 81 -20.30 -4.25 4.03
CA GLU A 81 -19.93 -3.13 3.14
C GLU A 81 -20.55 -1.78 3.55
N GLN A 82 -21.52 -1.76 4.46
CA GLN A 82 -22.06 -0.52 5.03
C GLN A 82 -21.11 0.15 6.04
N TRP A 83 -20.15 -0.58 6.58
CA TRP A 83 -19.15 0.01 7.49
C TRP A 83 -18.26 1.01 6.74
N GLY A 84 -18.03 2.17 7.34
CA GLY A 84 -17.24 3.25 6.70
C GLY A 84 -15.86 2.78 6.21
N LEU A 85 -15.14 1.98 7.00
CA LEU A 85 -13.87 1.40 6.60
C LEU A 85 -13.99 0.51 5.36
N MET A 86 -15.04 -0.30 5.27
CA MET A 86 -15.25 -1.20 4.13
C MET A 86 -15.71 -0.46 2.87
N LYS A 87 -16.43 0.65 3.04
CA LYS A 87 -16.69 1.58 1.92
C LYS A 87 -15.36 2.11 1.36
N TYR A 88 -14.46 2.60 2.23
CA TYR A 88 -13.14 3.08 1.79
C TYR A 88 -12.33 1.98 1.11
N TYR A 89 -12.31 0.77 1.68
CA TYR A 89 -11.64 -0.41 1.10
C TYR A 89 -12.14 -0.71 -0.33
N ASN A 90 -13.44 -0.72 -0.54
CA ASN A 90 -14.04 -0.95 -1.86
C ASN A 90 -13.85 0.25 -2.81
N MET A 91 -14.00 1.48 -2.32
CA MET A 91 -13.72 2.70 -3.10
C MET A 91 -12.28 2.73 -3.63
N ALA A 92 -11.31 2.23 -2.85
CA ALA A 92 -9.92 2.12 -3.30
C ALA A 92 -9.80 1.22 -4.54
N LEU A 93 -10.44 0.05 -4.53
CA LEU A 93 -10.48 -0.83 -5.71
C LEU A 93 -11.20 -0.17 -6.89
N GLU A 94 -12.38 0.41 -6.67
CA GLU A 94 -13.16 1.07 -7.73
C GLU A 94 -12.36 2.19 -8.40
N LYS A 95 -11.64 2.98 -7.60
CA LYS A 95 -10.73 4.00 -8.11
C LYS A 95 -9.64 3.41 -9.00
N LEU A 96 -9.00 2.32 -8.57
CA LEU A 96 -7.99 1.65 -9.38
C LEU A 96 -8.58 1.13 -10.69
N LEU A 97 -9.76 0.50 -10.65
CA LEU A 97 -10.46 -0.01 -11.83
C LEU A 97 -10.78 1.10 -12.85
N ALA A 98 -11.12 2.29 -12.38
CA ALA A 98 -11.38 3.44 -13.25
C ALA A 98 -10.09 4.11 -13.74
N GLU A 99 -9.10 4.27 -12.86
CA GLU A 99 -7.94 5.13 -13.12
C GLU A 99 -6.83 4.45 -13.90
N ILE A 100 -6.59 3.15 -13.66
CA ILE A 100 -5.50 2.42 -14.35
C ILE A 100 -5.67 2.44 -15.87
N PRO A 101 -6.82 2.10 -16.47
CA PRO A 101 -7.00 2.15 -17.92
C PRO A 101 -6.94 3.58 -18.46
N ALA A 102 -7.46 4.56 -17.71
CA ALA A 102 -7.48 5.97 -18.11
C ALA A 102 -6.10 6.65 -18.04
N THR A 103 -5.19 6.14 -17.19
CA THR A 103 -3.88 6.76 -16.99
C THR A 103 -2.92 6.45 -18.16
N LYS A 104 -2.54 7.49 -18.90
CA LYS A 104 -1.47 7.44 -19.89
C LYS A 104 -0.14 7.74 -19.22
N VAL A 105 0.70 6.72 -19.05
CA VAL A 105 2.05 6.88 -18.51
C VAL A 105 2.98 7.34 -19.63
N LYS A 106 3.68 8.46 -19.41
CA LYS A 106 4.63 9.01 -20.40
C LYS A 106 5.92 8.19 -20.40
N LYS A 107 6.66 8.25 -21.51
CA LYS A 107 8.03 7.70 -21.57
C LYS A 107 8.89 8.35 -20.48
N GLY A 108 9.57 7.53 -19.67
CA GLY A 108 10.38 8.02 -18.56
C GLY A 108 9.61 8.21 -17.25
N GLU A 109 8.37 7.76 -17.17
CA GLU A 109 7.57 7.74 -15.94
C GLU A 109 7.13 6.32 -15.61
N VAL A 110 6.87 6.09 -14.33
CA VAL A 110 6.22 4.86 -13.81
C VAL A 110 5.11 5.30 -12.85
N ALA A 111 3.91 4.81 -13.07
CA ALA A 111 2.78 5.03 -12.16
C ALA A 111 2.59 3.80 -11.27
N ILE A 112 2.37 4.03 -9.98
CA ILE A 112 2.21 3.00 -8.95
C ILE A 112 0.95 3.33 -8.16
N TRP A 113 0.07 2.35 -7.98
CA TRP A 113 -1.12 2.45 -7.12
C TRP A 113 -1.02 1.46 -5.98
N GLN A 114 -1.32 1.91 -4.77
CA GLN A 114 -1.54 0.99 -3.66
C GLN A 114 -2.99 0.54 -3.65
N LEU A 115 -3.23 -0.77 -3.62
CA LEU A 115 -4.57 -1.32 -3.43
C LEU A 115 -4.89 -1.49 -1.94
N TYR A 116 -4.16 -2.36 -1.28
CA TYR A 116 -4.33 -2.75 0.11
C TYR A 116 -3.06 -3.45 0.59
N ASN A 117 -2.67 -3.25 1.85
CA ASN A 117 -1.53 -3.91 2.49
C ASN A 117 -0.23 -3.78 1.68
N MET A 118 0.35 -4.87 1.19
CA MET A 118 1.50 -4.89 0.29
C MET A 118 1.12 -4.94 -1.19
N GLY A 119 -0.18 -4.82 -1.50
CA GLY A 119 -0.69 -4.91 -2.87
C GLY A 119 -0.49 -3.63 -3.68
N TYR A 120 0.28 -3.74 -4.76
CA TYR A 120 0.54 -2.63 -5.68
C TYR A 120 0.26 -3.00 -7.12
N ILE A 121 -0.13 -2.01 -7.90
CA ILE A 121 -0.13 -2.09 -9.37
C ILE A 121 0.88 -1.09 -9.91
N VAL A 122 1.73 -1.54 -10.80
CA VAL A 122 2.79 -0.75 -11.44
C VAL A 122 2.52 -0.70 -12.94
N LYS A 123 2.48 0.51 -13.49
CA LYS A 123 2.24 0.73 -14.92
C LYS A 123 3.36 1.56 -15.52
N THR A 124 3.92 1.07 -16.60
CA THR A 124 4.83 1.79 -17.51
C THR A 124 4.05 2.30 -18.73
N ASN A 125 4.74 2.86 -19.69
CA ASN A 125 4.09 3.26 -20.94
C ASN A 125 3.64 2.09 -21.84
N SER A 126 4.06 0.86 -21.57
CA SER A 126 3.78 -0.32 -22.40
C SER A 126 3.31 -1.55 -21.63
N GLN A 127 3.46 -1.58 -20.32
CA GLN A 127 3.10 -2.74 -19.49
C GLN A 127 2.52 -2.33 -18.14
N CYS A 128 1.69 -3.22 -17.60
CA CYS A 128 1.09 -3.08 -16.28
C CYS A 128 1.18 -4.41 -15.53
N PHE A 129 1.65 -4.43 -14.30
CA PHE A 129 1.71 -5.64 -13.49
C PHE A 129 1.24 -5.40 -12.06
N GLY A 130 0.81 -6.48 -11.43
CA GLY A 130 0.45 -6.47 -10.02
C GLY A 130 1.50 -7.14 -9.15
N ILE A 131 1.52 -6.79 -7.87
CA ILE A 131 2.25 -7.50 -6.83
C ILE A 131 1.38 -7.59 -5.58
N ASP A 132 1.30 -8.78 -4.97
CA ASP A 132 0.58 -9.08 -3.73
C ASP A 132 -0.87 -8.54 -3.69
N LEU A 133 -1.58 -8.63 -4.82
CA LEU A 133 -2.93 -8.10 -4.93
C LEU A 133 -3.93 -8.95 -4.13
N TYR A 134 -4.31 -8.45 -2.97
CA TYR A 134 -5.30 -9.06 -2.10
C TYR A 134 -6.51 -8.14 -1.92
N HIS A 135 -7.67 -8.59 -2.37
CA HIS A 135 -8.96 -7.92 -2.22
C HIS A 135 -10.07 -8.93 -2.48
N LYS A 136 -11.26 -8.73 -1.88
CA LYS A 136 -12.41 -9.62 -2.10
C LYS A 136 -12.78 -9.76 -3.58
N TYR A 137 -12.60 -8.69 -4.35
CA TYR A 137 -12.91 -8.60 -5.79
C TYR A 137 -11.64 -8.35 -6.62
N ALA A 138 -10.50 -8.89 -6.19
CA ALA A 138 -9.22 -8.68 -6.89
C ALA A 138 -9.24 -9.20 -8.33
N GLU A 139 -10.08 -10.20 -8.65
CA GLU A 139 -10.24 -10.75 -10.00
C GLU A 139 -10.64 -9.69 -11.04
N LYS A 140 -11.30 -8.61 -10.62
CA LYS A 140 -11.66 -7.48 -11.49
C LYS A 140 -10.43 -6.75 -12.06
N LEU A 141 -9.27 -6.91 -11.42
CA LEU A 141 -8.00 -6.32 -11.88
C LEU A 141 -7.31 -7.16 -12.98
N ALA A 142 -7.70 -8.42 -13.15
CA ALA A 142 -7.06 -9.31 -14.11
C ALA A 142 -6.99 -8.76 -15.56
N PRO A 143 -8.02 -8.09 -16.12
CA PRO A 143 -7.93 -7.51 -17.45
C PRO A 143 -6.88 -6.39 -17.59
N MET A 144 -6.51 -5.75 -16.47
CA MET A 144 -5.67 -4.54 -16.46
C MET A 144 -4.20 -4.82 -16.29
N ILE A 145 -3.83 -6.03 -15.85
CA ILE A 145 -2.43 -6.41 -15.61
C ILE A 145 -2.00 -7.49 -16.60
N ASP A 146 -0.73 -7.44 -16.98
CA ASP A 146 -0.13 -8.41 -17.90
C ASP A 146 0.37 -9.66 -17.17
N PHE A 147 0.82 -9.50 -15.92
CA PHE A 147 1.26 -10.58 -15.04
C PHE A 147 1.14 -10.16 -13.57
N LEU A 148 1.29 -11.13 -12.68
CA LEU A 148 1.26 -10.93 -11.23
C LEU A 148 2.51 -11.53 -10.57
N LEU A 149 3.11 -10.79 -9.66
CA LEU A 149 4.13 -11.26 -8.73
C LEU A 149 3.48 -11.52 -7.37
N VAL A 150 3.84 -12.60 -6.70
CA VAL A 150 3.38 -12.90 -5.34
C VAL A 150 4.58 -13.23 -4.48
N THR A 151 4.77 -12.48 -3.41
CA THR A 151 5.96 -12.60 -2.58
C THR A 151 5.99 -13.90 -1.78
N HIS A 152 4.86 -14.30 -1.19
CA HIS A 152 4.81 -15.51 -0.38
C HIS A 152 3.38 -16.03 -0.15
N ASN A 153 3.29 -17.19 0.52
CA ASN A 153 2.04 -17.94 0.69
C ASN A 153 1.26 -17.54 1.96
N HIS A 154 1.13 -16.24 2.27
CA HIS A 154 0.19 -15.77 3.28
C HIS A 154 -1.12 -15.29 2.65
N SER A 155 -2.20 -15.31 3.42
CA SER A 155 -3.55 -15.04 2.90
C SER A 155 -3.72 -13.60 2.40
N ASP A 156 -3.06 -12.66 3.03
CA ASP A 156 -3.13 -11.23 2.76
C ASP A 156 -2.23 -10.75 1.60
N HIS A 157 -1.48 -11.68 0.97
CA HIS A 157 -0.65 -11.44 -0.21
C HIS A 157 -1.17 -12.12 -1.48
N LYS A 158 -2.23 -12.93 -1.37
CA LYS A 158 -2.72 -13.73 -2.50
C LYS A 158 -4.23 -13.69 -2.62
N SER A 159 -4.72 -13.73 -3.85
CA SER A 159 -6.13 -13.90 -4.17
C SER A 159 -6.32 -15.09 -5.10
N PRO A 160 -6.85 -16.25 -4.61
CA PRO A 160 -7.12 -17.41 -5.45
C PRO A 160 -8.06 -17.10 -6.63
N LYS A 161 -9.03 -16.19 -6.45
CA LYS A 161 -9.94 -15.76 -7.52
C LYS A 161 -9.19 -15.01 -8.63
N LEU A 162 -8.27 -14.12 -8.26
CA LEU A 162 -7.43 -13.43 -9.22
C LEU A 162 -6.51 -14.40 -9.96
N PHE A 163 -5.93 -15.40 -9.26
CA PHE A 163 -5.10 -16.43 -9.90
C PHE A 163 -5.88 -17.24 -10.94
N ALA A 164 -7.10 -17.65 -10.60
CA ALA A 164 -7.98 -18.37 -11.51
C ALA A 164 -8.32 -17.54 -12.75
N GLU A 165 -8.62 -16.26 -12.56
CA GLU A 165 -8.96 -15.36 -13.66
C GLU A 165 -7.75 -15.04 -14.55
N LEU A 166 -6.56 -14.80 -13.98
CA LEU A 166 -5.32 -14.63 -14.74
C LEU A 166 -4.99 -15.88 -15.56
N LYS A 167 -5.11 -17.06 -14.96
CA LYS A 167 -4.93 -18.35 -15.67
C LYS A 167 -5.91 -18.48 -16.85
N ARG A 168 -7.19 -18.12 -16.65
CA ARG A 168 -8.21 -18.13 -17.71
C ARG A 168 -7.86 -17.19 -18.86
N GLN A 169 -7.17 -16.05 -18.56
CA GLN A 169 -6.69 -15.10 -19.54
C GLN A 169 -5.29 -15.44 -20.13
N GLY A 170 -4.70 -16.58 -19.74
CA GLY A 170 -3.35 -16.96 -20.20
C GLY A 170 -2.22 -16.09 -19.64
N LYS A 171 -2.47 -15.42 -18.51
CA LYS A 171 -1.49 -14.51 -17.88
C LYS A 171 -0.74 -15.21 -16.74
N ALA A 172 0.55 -14.93 -16.63
CA ALA A 172 1.43 -15.58 -15.66
C ALA A 172 1.24 -15.05 -14.23
N VAL A 173 1.36 -15.95 -13.25
CA VAL A 173 1.50 -15.63 -11.82
C VAL A 173 2.80 -16.24 -11.33
N TYR A 174 3.76 -15.41 -10.96
CA TYR A 174 5.08 -15.80 -10.47
C TYR A 174 5.10 -15.82 -8.94
N SER A 175 5.56 -16.92 -8.35
CA SER A 175 5.68 -17.09 -6.89
C SER A 175 6.67 -18.20 -6.56
N ASN A 176 7.02 -18.38 -5.28
CA ASN A 176 7.84 -19.50 -4.83
C ASN A 176 7.04 -20.74 -4.39
N PHE A 177 5.70 -20.66 -4.39
CA PHE A 177 4.84 -21.72 -3.85
C PHE A 177 3.81 -22.31 -4.85
N LEU A 178 3.50 -21.60 -5.94
CA LEU A 178 2.57 -22.10 -6.95
C LEU A 178 3.27 -23.05 -7.90
N ASP A 179 2.69 -24.23 -8.08
CA ASP A 179 3.17 -25.22 -9.05
C ASP A 179 2.41 -25.07 -10.38
N ASN A 180 2.65 -23.96 -11.07
CA ASN A 180 1.96 -23.54 -12.30
C ASN A 180 2.88 -23.32 -13.50
N GLY A 181 4.14 -23.79 -13.42
CA GLY A 181 5.16 -23.56 -14.44
C GLY A 181 5.86 -22.19 -14.36
N HIS A 182 5.49 -21.33 -13.39
CA HIS A 182 6.08 -20.01 -13.15
C HIS A 182 6.62 -19.88 -11.73
N LYS A 183 7.08 -20.99 -11.14
CA LYS A 183 7.74 -20.98 -9.84
C LYS A 183 9.12 -20.33 -9.97
N VAL A 184 9.38 -19.36 -9.08
CA VAL A 184 10.62 -18.58 -9.08
C VAL A 184 11.21 -18.49 -7.68
N THR A 185 12.53 -18.45 -7.59
CA THR A 185 13.30 -18.43 -6.35
C THR A 185 14.61 -17.67 -6.52
N THR A 186 15.47 -17.68 -5.52
CA THR A 186 16.78 -17.01 -5.55
C THR A 186 17.59 -17.36 -6.80
N GLY A 187 18.03 -16.33 -7.50
CA GLY A 187 18.86 -16.45 -8.70
C GLY A 187 18.08 -16.45 -10.01
N ASP A 188 16.75 -16.60 -9.95
CA ASP A 188 15.94 -16.48 -11.15
C ASP A 188 15.89 -15.04 -11.65
N GLU A 189 16.09 -14.88 -12.94
CA GLU A 189 15.97 -13.62 -13.66
C GLU A 189 15.00 -13.81 -14.82
N MET A 190 14.09 -12.86 -15.00
CA MET A 190 13.12 -12.91 -16.08
C MET A 190 12.96 -11.55 -16.73
N THR A 191 12.64 -11.53 -18.01
CA THR A 191 12.29 -10.32 -18.75
C THR A 191 10.92 -10.51 -19.39
N ILE A 192 9.99 -9.63 -19.07
CA ILE A 192 8.63 -9.62 -19.59
C ILE A 192 8.42 -8.28 -20.30
N GLY A 193 8.49 -8.28 -21.61
CA GLY A 193 8.45 -7.06 -22.40
C GLY A 193 9.58 -6.10 -22.03
N ASN A 194 9.26 -4.94 -21.43
CA ASN A 194 10.25 -3.96 -20.98
C ASN A 194 10.48 -3.97 -19.47
N ILE A 195 10.07 -5.03 -18.77
CA ILE A 195 10.28 -5.21 -17.34
C ILE A 195 11.30 -6.33 -17.15
N SER A 196 12.42 -6.08 -16.45
CA SER A 196 13.29 -7.13 -15.96
C SER A 196 13.14 -7.30 -14.46
N ILE A 197 13.15 -8.54 -14.01
CA ILE A 197 12.87 -8.92 -12.62
C ILE A 197 13.95 -9.87 -12.16
N LYS A 198 14.54 -9.59 -10.99
CA LYS A 198 15.44 -10.48 -10.30
C LYS A 198 14.82 -10.91 -8.99
N VAL A 199 14.95 -12.19 -8.68
CA VAL A 199 14.33 -12.81 -7.52
C VAL A 199 15.38 -13.18 -6.48
N ASN A 200 15.07 -12.87 -5.23
CA ASN A 200 15.85 -13.37 -4.10
C ASN A 200 14.87 -13.81 -3.00
N THR A 201 14.99 -15.06 -2.56
CA THR A 201 14.15 -15.62 -1.51
C THR A 201 14.82 -15.42 -0.16
N VAL A 202 14.08 -14.94 0.82
CA VAL A 202 14.56 -14.56 2.14
C VAL A 202 13.65 -15.10 3.24
N ASP A 203 14.06 -14.94 4.49
CA ASP A 203 13.28 -15.36 5.64
C ASP A 203 12.16 -14.37 5.95
N HIS A 204 10.98 -14.91 6.28
CA HIS A 204 9.86 -14.15 6.83
C HIS A 204 10.05 -13.93 8.34
N ASN A 205 10.58 -14.95 9.03
CA ASN A 205 10.92 -14.94 10.45
C ASN A 205 11.89 -16.11 10.74
N LYS A 206 12.19 -16.34 12.01
CA LYS A 206 13.12 -17.40 12.42
C LYS A 206 12.65 -18.83 12.11
N THR A 207 11.36 -19.04 11.91
CA THR A 207 10.77 -20.37 11.62
C THR A 207 10.39 -20.54 10.15
N LEU A 208 10.00 -19.47 9.46
CA LEU A 208 9.67 -19.45 8.04
C LEU A 208 10.86 -18.93 7.24
N THR A 209 11.88 -19.80 7.11
CA THR A 209 13.11 -19.52 6.37
C THR A 209 12.91 -19.75 4.87
N ASN A 210 13.55 -18.95 4.02
CA ASN A 210 13.44 -19.00 2.56
C ASN A 210 11.96 -18.98 2.09
N PHE A 211 11.14 -18.15 2.75
CA PHE A 211 9.70 -18.18 2.57
C PHE A 211 9.18 -17.02 1.71
N VAL A 212 9.88 -15.88 1.70
CA VAL A 212 9.47 -14.65 1.02
C VAL A 212 10.36 -14.39 -0.19
N ASN A 213 9.77 -14.25 -1.37
CA ASN A 213 10.46 -13.69 -2.52
C ASN A 213 10.51 -12.17 -2.43
N THR A 214 11.68 -11.61 -2.53
CA THR A 214 11.87 -10.20 -2.84
C THR A 214 12.05 -10.05 -4.36
N TYR A 215 11.47 -8.99 -4.92
CA TYR A 215 11.53 -8.72 -6.35
C TYR A 215 12.23 -7.39 -6.61
N GLU A 216 13.42 -7.46 -7.23
CA GLU A 216 14.06 -6.28 -7.82
C GLU A 216 13.52 -6.11 -9.24
N VAL A 217 12.64 -5.14 -9.43
CA VAL A 217 11.93 -4.91 -10.69
C VAL A 217 12.51 -3.68 -11.36
N ASN A 218 13.10 -3.86 -12.53
CA ASN A 218 13.59 -2.77 -13.36
C ASN A 218 12.58 -2.44 -14.46
N CYS A 219 11.97 -1.27 -14.35
CA CYS A 219 11.02 -0.74 -15.31
C CYS A 219 11.75 0.14 -16.33
N TYR A 220 11.91 -0.34 -17.55
CA TYR A 220 12.50 0.42 -18.65
C TYR A 220 11.46 1.41 -19.20
N ALA A 221 11.35 2.56 -18.55
CA ALA A 221 10.38 3.57 -18.95
C ALA A 221 10.71 4.21 -20.33
N SER A 222 12.02 4.28 -20.68
CA SER A 222 12.51 4.63 -22.02
C SER A 222 14.00 4.32 -22.14
N LYS A 223 14.58 4.39 -23.34
CA LYS A 223 16.05 4.27 -23.55
C LYS A 223 16.80 5.23 -22.61
N GLY A 224 17.69 4.69 -21.76
CA GLY A 224 18.50 5.45 -20.81
C GLY A 224 17.77 5.95 -19.56
N LYS A 225 16.46 5.69 -19.42
CA LYS A 225 15.67 6.02 -18.23
C LYS A 225 14.97 4.77 -17.74
N SER A 226 15.47 4.18 -16.68
CA SER A 226 14.86 3.03 -16.01
C SER A 226 14.59 3.38 -14.55
N TYR A 227 13.63 2.69 -13.94
CA TYR A 227 13.36 2.76 -12.50
C TYR A 227 13.50 1.37 -11.92
N THR A 228 14.31 1.26 -10.88
CA THR A 228 14.46 0.02 -10.12
C THR A 228 13.66 0.12 -8.84
N ILE A 229 12.71 -0.79 -8.67
CA ILE A 229 11.85 -0.90 -7.51
C ILE A 229 12.17 -2.21 -6.82
N LEU A 230 12.49 -2.17 -5.53
CA LEU A 230 12.66 -3.36 -4.70
C LEU A 230 11.44 -3.55 -3.82
N PHE A 231 10.66 -4.60 -4.09
CA PHE A 231 9.57 -5.06 -3.23
C PHE A 231 10.13 -6.14 -2.30
N SER A 232 10.07 -5.89 -1.00
CA SER A 232 10.63 -6.86 -0.04
C SER A 232 9.61 -7.90 0.44
N GLY A 233 8.31 -7.72 0.17
CA GLY A 233 7.31 -8.50 0.89
C GLY A 233 7.56 -8.40 2.40
N ASP A 234 7.29 -9.47 3.10
CA ASP A 234 7.46 -9.59 4.55
C ASP A 234 8.86 -10.05 4.97
N ALA A 235 9.89 -9.59 4.26
CA ALA A 235 11.27 -9.88 4.61
C ALA A 235 11.62 -9.39 6.01
N HIS A 236 12.08 -10.32 6.87
CA HIS A 236 12.45 -10.04 8.25
C HIS A 236 13.92 -9.63 8.40
N ASN A 237 14.80 -10.20 7.59
CA ASN A 237 16.24 -10.05 7.74
C ASN A 237 16.82 -9.12 6.66
N TYR A 238 17.25 -7.93 7.07
CA TYR A 238 17.85 -6.96 6.17
C TYR A 238 19.17 -7.44 5.54
N GLU A 239 19.91 -8.35 6.20
CA GLU A 239 21.16 -8.89 5.67
C GLU A 239 20.94 -9.73 4.43
N GLN A 240 19.77 -10.35 4.30
CA GLN A 240 19.39 -11.16 3.15
C GLN A 240 18.86 -10.33 1.98
N LEU A 241 18.48 -9.06 2.20
CA LEU A 241 18.04 -8.18 1.11
C LEU A 241 19.22 -7.93 0.15
N LYS A 242 18.96 -8.12 -1.14
CA LYS A 242 19.95 -7.91 -2.21
C LYS A 242 19.43 -6.90 -3.22
N ALA A 243 20.34 -6.11 -3.76
CA ALA A 243 20.11 -5.25 -4.89
C ALA A 243 21.33 -5.34 -5.84
N THR A 244 21.07 -5.38 -7.13
CA THR A 244 22.15 -5.48 -8.15
C THR A 244 22.62 -4.11 -8.63
N GLY A 245 21.95 -3.05 -8.20
CA GLY A 245 22.28 -1.69 -8.57
C GLY A 245 21.56 -0.67 -7.70
N LYS A 246 21.48 0.56 -8.21
CA LYS A 246 20.81 1.64 -7.50
C LYS A 246 19.30 1.41 -7.45
N ILE A 247 18.73 1.47 -6.26
CA ILE A 247 17.29 1.37 -6.03
C ILE A 247 16.65 2.77 -6.07
N ASP A 248 15.70 2.98 -6.98
CA ASP A 248 14.94 4.23 -7.03
C ASP A 248 13.82 4.24 -5.97
N LEU A 249 13.16 3.10 -5.75
CA LEU A 249 12.11 2.94 -4.74
C LEU A 249 12.26 1.62 -4.00
N PHE A 250 12.30 1.66 -2.68
CA PHE A 250 12.22 0.50 -1.80
C PHE A 250 10.83 0.45 -1.17
N VAL A 251 10.19 -0.73 -1.25
CA VAL A 251 8.83 -0.98 -0.72
C VAL A 251 8.91 -2.06 0.36
N PRO A 252 9.24 -1.70 1.60
CA PRO A 252 9.35 -2.63 2.72
C PRO A 252 8.03 -2.83 3.46
N HIS A 253 7.91 -3.96 4.15
CA HIS A 253 7.00 -4.12 5.28
C HIS A 253 7.55 -3.35 6.49
N LEU A 254 6.75 -2.45 7.05
CA LEU A 254 7.25 -1.52 8.08
C LEU A 254 7.49 -2.16 9.46
N ALA A 255 6.89 -3.32 9.75
CA ALA A 255 6.85 -3.84 11.13
C ALA A 255 6.98 -5.37 11.26
N VAL A 256 7.52 -6.06 10.25
CA VAL A 256 7.77 -7.52 10.31
C VAL A 256 9.00 -7.90 11.17
N GLY A 257 9.58 -6.92 11.86
CA GLY A 257 10.84 -7.08 12.60
C GLY A 257 12.08 -6.77 11.77
N LEU A 258 11.92 -6.27 10.55
CA LEU A 258 13.01 -5.76 9.72
C LEU A 258 13.66 -4.55 10.41
N ASN A 259 14.98 -4.59 10.60
CA ASN A 259 15.71 -3.39 11.01
C ASN A 259 15.75 -2.41 9.82
N MET A 260 14.78 -1.50 9.80
CA MET A 260 14.55 -0.60 8.69
C MET A 260 15.73 0.35 8.46
N ALA A 261 16.36 0.84 9.52
CA ALA A 261 17.50 1.75 9.42
C ALA A 261 18.69 1.08 8.73
N GLU A 262 19.01 -0.16 9.12
CA GLU A 262 20.10 -0.93 8.50
C GLU A 262 19.73 -1.38 7.08
N ALA A 263 18.47 -1.73 6.81
CA ALA A 263 18.00 -2.04 5.46
C ALA A 263 18.16 -0.84 4.52
N VAL A 264 17.74 0.33 4.95
CA VAL A 264 17.85 1.59 4.17
C VAL A 264 19.30 1.99 3.99
N LYS A 265 20.14 1.87 5.01
CA LYS A 265 21.57 2.15 4.93
C LYS A 265 22.28 1.20 3.93
N LYS A 266 21.95 -0.10 3.98
CA LYS A 266 22.52 -1.12 3.08
C LYS A 266 22.11 -0.91 1.64
N LEU A 267 20.83 -0.72 1.38
CA LEU A 267 20.26 -0.61 0.03
C LEU A 267 20.43 0.77 -0.57
N ASN A 268 20.59 1.80 0.25
CA ASN A 268 20.68 3.21 -0.11
C ASN A 268 19.65 3.63 -1.18
N PRO A 269 18.35 3.36 -0.98
CA PRO A 269 17.33 3.67 -1.98
C PRO A 269 17.13 5.18 -2.06
N LYS A 270 16.69 5.67 -3.23
CA LYS A 270 16.35 7.08 -3.39
C LYS A 270 15.10 7.45 -2.60
N GLU A 271 14.06 6.62 -2.68
CA GLU A 271 12.79 6.78 -1.98
C GLU A 271 12.42 5.48 -1.26
N VAL A 272 11.67 5.57 -0.15
CA VAL A 272 11.14 4.44 0.64
C VAL A 272 9.64 4.61 0.75
N LEU A 273 8.88 3.57 0.40
CA LEU A 273 7.43 3.54 0.46
C LEU A 273 7.00 2.53 1.53
N MET A 274 6.83 3.01 2.76
CA MET A 274 6.44 2.19 3.90
C MET A 274 5.08 1.53 3.66
N SER A 275 5.01 0.23 3.79
CA SER A 275 3.85 -0.57 3.42
C SER A 275 3.40 -1.49 4.55
N HIS A 276 2.33 -2.23 4.33
CA HIS A 276 1.71 -3.13 5.30
C HIS A 276 1.06 -2.39 6.48
N ILE A 277 0.28 -1.35 6.15
CA ILE A 277 -0.49 -0.57 7.10
C ILE A 277 -1.94 -1.06 7.10
N LEU A 278 -2.55 -1.11 8.28
CA LEU A 278 -3.97 -1.45 8.47
C LEU A 278 -4.36 -2.82 7.91
N GLU A 279 -3.53 -3.83 8.10
CA GLU A 279 -3.90 -5.20 7.72
C GLU A 279 -5.12 -5.65 8.54
N LEU A 280 -6.28 -5.80 7.88
CA LEU A 280 -7.58 -5.97 8.53
C LEU A 280 -7.86 -7.40 9.02
N GLY A 281 -7.14 -8.39 8.51
CA GLY A 281 -7.27 -9.79 8.91
C GLY A 281 -6.70 -10.07 10.31
N HIS A 282 -5.97 -9.12 10.89
CA HIS A 282 -5.39 -9.21 12.22
C HIS A 282 -6.09 -8.29 13.23
N ALA A 283 -5.97 -8.63 14.51
CA ALA A 283 -6.49 -7.79 15.58
C ALA A 283 -5.66 -6.51 15.74
N ILE A 284 -6.32 -5.44 16.19
CA ILE A 284 -5.66 -4.19 16.53
C ILE A 284 -4.54 -4.47 17.56
N ASN A 285 -3.39 -3.83 17.37
CA ASN A 285 -2.16 -4.03 18.16
C ASN A 285 -1.56 -5.45 18.10
N LYS A 286 -2.04 -6.29 17.15
CA LYS A 286 -1.48 -7.60 16.81
C LYS A 286 -1.36 -7.70 15.29
N TRP A 287 -0.34 -7.12 14.71
CA TRP A 287 -0.05 -7.08 13.27
C TRP A 287 -0.92 -6.11 12.44
N ARG A 288 -1.96 -5.50 13.03
CA ARG A 288 -2.69 -4.39 12.42
C ARG A 288 -2.09 -3.07 12.91
N TRP A 289 -1.18 -2.52 12.14
CA TRP A 289 -0.44 -1.30 12.47
C TRP A 289 -1.25 -0.05 12.08
N SER A 290 -1.30 0.94 12.98
CA SER A 290 -2.05 2.18 12.77
C SER A 290 -1.31 3.14 11.83
N TYR A 291 -2.02 4.12 11.31
CA TYR A 291 -1.39 5.23 10.58
C TYR A 291 -0.36 5.97 11.43
N GLU A 292 -0.67 6.24 12.69
CA GLU A 292 0.25 6.91 13.62
C GLU A 292 1.55 6.10 13.78
N TYR A 293 1.43 4.78 13.98
CA TYR A 293 2.60 3.90 14.04
C TYR A 293 3.44 4.02 12.77
N GLY A 294 2.80 3.95 11.59
CA GLY A 294 3.49 4.03 10.31
C GLY A 294 4.16 5.38 10.08
N LEU A 295 3.54 6.49 10.47
CA LEU A 295 4.14 7.82 10.40
C LEU A 295 5.37 7.92 11.32
N ASN A 296 5.29 7.41 12.54
CA ASN A 296 6.40 7.38 13.48
C ASN A 296 7.59 6.56 12.94
N GLU A 297 7.32 5.42 12.27
CA GLU A 297 8.39 4.63 11.61
C GLU A 297 9.01 5.39 10.43
N CYS A 298 8.24 6.17 9.68
CA CYS A 298 8.78 7.05 8.63
C CYS A 298 9.71 8.12 9.25
N GLU A 299 9.29 8.77 10.32
CA GLU A 299 10.05 9.85 10.99
C GLU A 299 11.35 9.34 11.63
N LYS A 300 11.37 8.12 12.16
CA LYS A 300 12.58 7.48 12.74
C LYS A 300 13.74 7.36 11.75
N LEU A 301 13.48 7.30 10.46
CA LEU A 301 14.53 7.22 9.45
C LEU A 301 15.27 8.53 9.22
N GLN A 302 14.77 9.68 9.71
CA GLN A 302 15.39 10.99 9.68
C GLN A 302 15.98 11.38 8.32
N ARG A 303 15.27 11.03 7.23
CA ARG A 303 15.68 11.33 5.86
C ARG A 303 14.50 11.74 5.00
N GLU A 304 14.78 12.50 3.96
CA GLU A 304 13.80 12.80 2.92
C GLU A 304 13.50 11.57 2.06
N GLY A 305 12.36 11.61 1.38
CA GLY A 305 11.97 10.54 0.46
C GLY A 305 11.41 9.29 1.14
N VAL A 306 10.93 9.41 2.37
CA VAL A 306 10.20 8.34 3.07
C VAL A 306 8.74 8.70 3.12
N TYR A 307 7.90 7.81 2.61
CA TYR A 307 6.45 8.04 2.49
C TYR A 307 5.67 6.84 3.00
N MET A 308 4.43 7.10 3.40
CA MET A 308 3.44 6.08 3.69
C MET A 308 2.19 6.38 2.85
N PRO A 309 1.89 5.56 1.84
CA PRO A 309 0.69 5.72 1.04
C PRO A 309 -0.54 5.23 1.79
N VAL A 310 -1.70 5.59 1.30
CA VAL A 310 -2.99 5.06 1.73
C VAL A 310 -3.65 4.29 0.59
N TRP A 311 -4.60 3.41 0.89
CA TRP A 311 -5.28 2.61 -0.12
C TRP A 311 -5.92 3.49 -1.20
N GLY A 312 -5.76 3.09 -2.44
CA GLY A 312 -6.23 3.83 -3.61
C GLY A 312 -5.30 4.95 -4.08
N GLU A 313 -4.23 5.24 -3.37
CA GLU A 313 -3.32 6.34 -3.71
C GLU A 313 -2.41 5.99 -4.89
N LYS A 314 -2.24 6.98 -5.79
CA LYS A 314 -1.33 6.89 -6.93
C LYS A 314 -0.06 7.70 -6.68
N ILE A 315 1.07 7.08 -6.99
CA ILE A 315 2.39 7.70 -6.96
C ILE A 315 2.97 7.66 -8.38
N VAL A 316 3.58 8.75 -8.81
CA VAL A 316 4.28 8.79 -10.11
C VAL A 316 5.75 9.05 -9.88
N LEU A 317 6.59 8.10 -10.33
CA LEU A 317 8.03 8.27 -10.39
C LEU A 317 8.37 8.98 -11.69
N LYS A 318 9.04 10.14 -11.57
CA LYS A 318 9.50 10.97 -12.69
C LYS A 318 10.99 11.23 -12.55
N ARG A 319 11.76 10.99 -13.59
CA ARG A 319 13.13 11.53 -13.69
C ARG A 319 13.05 12.92 -14.30
N LYS A 320 13.60 13.86 -13.56
CA LYS A 320 13.82 15.23 -14.03
C LYS A 320 14.80 15.24 -15.21
#